data_b87af63b9eae826df97b22ec65e14e90
#
_entry.id   b87af63b9eae826df97b22ec65e14e90
#
_cell.length_a   1.000
_cell.length_b   1.000
_cell.length_c   1.000
_cell.angle_alpha   90.00
_cell.angle_beta   90.00
_cell.angle_gamma   90.00
#
_symmetry.space_group_name_H-M   'P 1'
#
loop_
_entity.id
_entity.type
_entity.pdbx_description
1 polymer ?
#
loop_
_entity_poly.entity_id
_entity_poly.type
_entity_poly.pdbx_seq_one_letter_code
_entity_poly.pdbx_strand_id
1 'polypeptide(L)'
;FFAVVTSVIIISSSFILNYLESTFLGFFGIEVSQPGIYGMQSGNEILLLCVVAIFPAIFEELFFRGAVLSALSKKPDVRAMIWSAIFFTLMHGSFFNIPSTLVAGFVLAAASYYSGSVYVSMIAHFLNNVLTFVLYIYSERISFSGLETKLIAVLIPLLLINVYFFLGFVSGRLRKNVQSQGKMYNEGEKIWKQQQQERKER
;
A
#
# COMPACT_ATOMS: atom_id res chain seq x y z
N PHE A 1 -1.75 10.01 10.76
CA PHE A 1 -2.64 10.47 9.70
C PHE A 1 -2.36 9.76 8.37
N PHE A 2 -1.13 9.84 7.82
CA PHE A 2 -0.84 9.30 6.48
C PHE A 2 -1.05 7.78 6.39
N ALA A 3 -0.69 7.00 7.42
CA ALA A 3 -0.96 5.56 7.47
C ALA A 3 -2.48 5.24 7.42
N VAL A 4 -3.31 6.04 8.10
CA VAL A 4 -4.77 5.87 8.07
C VAL A 4 -5.33 6.17 6.67
N VAL A 5 -4.88 7.27 6.04
CA VAL A 5 -5.25 7.57 4.64
C VAL A 5 -4.86 6.42 3.71
N THR A 6 -3.66 5.89 3.87
CA THR A 6 -3.15 4.74 3.10
C THR A 6 -4.02 3.50 3.31
N SER A 7 -4.37 3.16 4.56
CA SER A 7 -5.22 2.00 4.86
C SER A 7 -6.62 2.14 4.27
N VAL A 8 -7.23 3.34 4.33
CA VAL A 8 -8.55 3.58 3.73
C VAL A 8 -8.52 3.40 2.21
N ILE A 9 -7.44 3.81 1.53
CA ILE A 9 -7.27 3.57 0.09
C ILE A 9 -7.22 2.07 -0.19
N ILE A 10 -6.40 1.33 0.56
CA ILE A 10 -6.26 -0.13 0.37
C ILE A 10 -7.59 -0.82 0.60
N ILE A 11 -8.26 -0.56 1.72
CA ILE A 11 -9.53 -1.17 2.09
C ILE A 11 -10.60 -0.90 1.02
N SER A 12 -10.76 0.38 0.64
CA SER A 12 -11.79 0.78 -0.34
C SER A 12 -11.50 0.20 -1.72
N SER A 13 -10.25 0.25 -2.20
CA SER A 13 -9.87 -0.32 -3.49
C SER A 13 -9.99 -1.84 -3.50
N SER A 14 -9.57 -2.53 -2.43
CA SER A 14 -9.67 -3.99 -2.33
C SER A 14 -11.12 -4.45 -2.36
N PHE A 15 -12.01 -3.81 -1.62
CA PHE A 15 -13.43 -4.16 -1.62
C PHE A 15 -14.05 -3.98 -3.02
N ILE A 16 -13.79 -2.85 -3.67
CA ILE A 16 -14.30 -2.56 -5.01
C ILE A 16 -13.74 -3.55 -6.03
N LEU A 17 -12.43 -3.79 -6.03
CA LEU A 17 -11.78 -4.68 -6.99
C LEU A 17 -12.20 -6.13 -6.80
N ASN A 18 -12.32 -6.61 -5.57
CA ASN A 18 -12.78 -7.96 -5.29
C ASN A 18 -14.25 -8.17 -5.71
N TYR A 19 -15.11 -7.16 -5.52
CA TYR A 19 -16.48 -7.21 -6.01
C TYR A 19 -16.55 -7.27 -7.54
N LEU A 20 -15.75 -6.44 -8.24
CA LEU A 20 -15.68 -6.45 -9.70
C LEU A 20 -15.12 -7.78 -10.22
N GLU A 21 -14.08 -8.30 -9.59
CA GLU A 21 -13.47 -9.60 -9.94
C GLU A 21 -14.48 -10.74 -9.75
N SER A 22 -15.15 -10.83 -8.62
CA SER A 22 -16.15 -11.87 -8.36
C SER A 22 -17.32 -11.78 -9.32
N THR A 23 -17.79 -10.58 -9.64
CA THR A 23 -18.86 -10.36 -10.62
C THR A 23 -18.41 -10.80 -12.02
N PHE A 24 -17.21 -10.42 -12.43
CA PHE A 24 -16.64 -10.80 -13.72
C PHE A 24 -16.48 -12.33 -13.84
N LEU A 25 -15.90 -12.98 -12.85
CA LEU A 25 -15.72 -14.44 -12.85
C LEU A 25 -17.06 -15.17 -12.79
N GLY A 26 -18.05 -14.64 -12.10
CA GLY A 26 -19.41 -15.16 -12.05
C GLY A 26 -20.09 -15.24 -13.43
N PHE A 27 -19.77 -14.35 -14.39
CA PHE A 27 -20.25 -14.44 -15.78
C PHE A 27 -19.75 -15.71 -16.50
N PHE A 28 -18.61 -16.25 -16.06
CA PHE A 28 -18.04 -17.51 -16.61
C PHE A 28 -18.39 -18.74 -15.76
N GLY A 29 -19.28 -18.59 -14.76
CA GLY A 29 -19.64 -19.69 -13.86
C GLY A 29 -18.53 -20.09 -12.89
N ILE A 30 -17.52 -19.22 -12.68
CA ILE A 30 -16.42 -19.45 -11.74
C ILE A 30 -16.82 -18.83 -10.40
N GLU A 31 -17.05 -19.70 -9.42
CA GLU A 31 -17.27 -19.25 -8.04
C GLU A 31 -15.93 -18.93 -7.36
N VAL A 32 -15.77 -17.70 -6.92
CA VAL A 32 -14.61 -17.26 -6.14
C VAL A 32 -14.80 -17.77 -4.72
N SER A 33 -14.20 -18.91 -4.41
CA SER A 33 -14.09 -19.32 -3.01
C SER A 33 -13.06 -18.45 -2.32
N GLN A 34 -13.46 -17.79 -1.25
CA GLN A 34 -12.53 -16.98 -0.44
C GLN A 34 -11.45 -17.90 0.15
N PRO A 35 -10.17 -17.77 -0.21
CA PRO A 35 -9.16 -18.69 0.25
C PRO A 35 -8.77 -18.43 1.72
N GLY A 36 -8.60 -19.47 2.43
CA GLY A 36 -7.54 -19.61 3.43
C GLY A 36 -7.86 -19.32 4.89
N ILE A 37 -8.63 -18.31 5.27
CA ILE A 37 -8.97 -18.09 6.68
C ILE A 37 -10.08 -19.05 7.12
N TYR A 38 -10.93 -19.45 6.19
CA TYR A 38 -12.10 -20.33 6.42
C TYR A 38 -11.77 -21.75 6.90
N GLY A 39 -10.54 -22.22 6.73
CA GLY A 39 -10.08 -23.51 7.25
C GLY A 39 -9.40 -23.47 8.61
N MET A 40 -9.07 -22.28 9.11
CA MET A 40 -8.42 -22.11 10.40
C MET A 40 -9.48 -21.92 11.50
N GLN A 41 -10.26 -22.93 11.78
CA GLN A 41 -11.04 -23.04 13.02
C GLN A 41 -10.07 -23.24 14.19
N SER A 42 -9.33 -22.18 14.56
CA SER A 42 -8.65 -22.17 15.83
C SER A 42 -9.63 -21.61 16.86
N GLY A 43 -9.89 -22.34 17.93
CA GLY A 43 -10.69 -21.83 19.05
C GLY A 43 -10.02 -20.66 19.80
N ASN A 44 -9.02 -20.02 19.18
CA ASN A 44 -8.30 -18.89 19.72
C ASN A 44 -8.22 -17.75 18.69
N GLU A 45 -9.19 -16.84 18.77
CA GLU A 45 -9.28 -15.65 17.90
C GLU A 45 -8.06 -14.74 18.00
N ILE A 46 -7.43 -14.67 19.19
CA ILE A 46 -6.22 -13.86 19.41
C ILE A 46 -5.04 -14.42 18.62
N LEU A 47 -4.84 -15.73 18.66
CA LEU A 47 -3.80 -16.39 17.88
C LEU A 47 -4.03 -16.18 16.38
N LEU A 48 -5.27 -16.32 15.93
CA LEU A 48 -5.65 -16.10 14.54
C LEU A 48 -5.38 -14.66 14.12
N LEU A 49 -5.75 -13.67 14.94
CA LEU A 49 -5.44 -12.26 14.70
C LEU A 49 -3.91 -12.02 14.58
N CYS A 50 -3.12 -12.63 15.43
CA CYS A 50 -1.65 -12.53 15.34
C CYS A 50 -1.13 -13.06 14.00
N VAL A 51 -1.61 -14.24 13.58
CA VAL A 51 -1.15 -14.92 12.35
C VAL A 51 -1.60 -14.20 11.08
N VAL A 52 -2.83 -13.65 11.04
CA VAL A 52 -3.37 -13.07 9.81
C VAL A 52 -3.20 -11.55 9.71
N ALA A 53 -2.96 -10.86 10.81
CA ALA A 53 -2.86 -9.40 10.80
C ALA A 53 -1.52 -8.87 11.31
N ILE A 54 -1.06 -9.29 12.48
CA ILE A 54 0.13 -8.70 13.10
C ILE A 54 1.40 -9.18 12.39
N PHE A 55 1.61 -10.48 12.29
CA PHE A 55 2.83 -11.03 11.70
C PHE A 55 2.99 -10.66 10.23
N PRO A 56 1.98 -10.79 9.33
CA PRO A 56 2.12 -10.36 7.96
C PRO A 56 2.48 -8.87 7.85
N ALA A 57 1.77 -8.00 8.58
CA ALA A 57 2.04 -6.56 8.53
C ALA A 57 3.46 -6.19 8.96
N ILE A 58 4.10 -6.95 9.85
CA ILE A 58 5.48 -6.72 10.26
C ILE A 58 6.46 -7.36 9.27
N PHE A 59 6.36 -8.67 9.07
CA PHE A 59 7.38 -9.41 8.33
C PHE A 59 7.34 -9.14 6.83
N GLU A 60 6.16 -9.03 6.24
CA GLU A 60 6.01 -8.72 4.82
C GLU A 60 6.48 -7.29 4.52
N GLU A 61 6.15 -6.31 5.38
CA GLU A 61 6.61 -4.95 5.17
C GLU A 61 8.13 -4.81 5.35
N LEU A 62 8.72 -5.48 6.33
CA LEU A 62 10.18 -5.53 6.48
C LEU A 62 10.84 -6.13 5.24
N PHE A 63 10.27 -7.21 4.71
CA PHE A 63 10.80 -7.86 3.53
C PHE A 63 10.60 -7.03 2.26
N PHE A 64 9.35 -6.66 1.95
CA PHE A 64 9.05 -5.99 0.67
C PHE A 64 9.46 -4.53 0.63
N ARG A 65 9.31 -3.77 1.72
CA ARG A 65 9.62 -2.33 1.76
C ARG A 65 11.00 -2.07 2.35
N GLY A 66 11.38 -2.85 3.35
CA GLY A 66 12.72 -2.79 3.93
C GLY A 66 13.80 -3.33 3.00
N ALA A 67 13.66 -4.56 2.51
CA ALA A 67 14.68 -5.21 1.68
C ALA A 67 14.45 -5.03 0.18
N VAL A 68 13.33 -5.54 -0.38
CA VAL A 68 13.11 -5.61 -1.83
C VAL A 68 13.05 -4.22 -2.46
N LEU A 69 12.20 -3.33 -1.96
CA LEU A 69 12.06 -1.98 -2.51
C LEU A 69 13.37 -1.19 -2.41
N SER A 70 14.09 -1.32 -1.29
CA SER A 70 15.37 -0.66 -1.09
C SER A 70 16.47 -1.21 -2.01
N ALA A 71 16.44 -2.50 -2.33
CA ALA A 71 17.36 -3.12 -3.28
C ALA A 71 17.08 -2.71 -4.73
N LEU A 72 15.80 -2.56 -5.10
CA LEU A 72 15.38 -2.20 -6.45
C LEU A 72 15.67 -0.74 -6.79
N SER A 73 15.62 0.19 -5.84
CA SER A 73 15.94 1.59 -6.09
C SER A 73 16.31 2.35 -4.83
N LYS A 74 17.37 3.18 -4.95
CA LYS A 74 17.78 4.16 -3.94
C LYS A 74 17.08 5.52 -4.12
N LYS A 75 16.39 5.74 -5.22
CA LYS A 75 15.67 6.99 -5.57
C LYS A 75 14.20 6.68 -5.86
N PRO A 76 13.29 7.70 -5.81
CA PRO A 76 11.90 7.50 -6.20
C PRO A 76 11.82 6.94 -7.62
N ASP A 77 11.54 5.66 -7.71
CA ASP A 77 11.33 4.99 -8.99
C ASP A 77 10.00 4.24 -8.93
N VAL A 78 9.05 4.70 -9.72
CA VAL A 78 7.73 4.06 -9.84
C VAL A 78 7.87 2.61 -10.31
N ARG A 79 8.89 2.30 -11.12
CA ARG A 79 9.17 0.92 -11.57
C ARG A 79 9.55 0.02 -10.40
N ALA A 80 10.36 0.51 -9.46
CA ALA A 80 10.70 -0.25 -8.26
C ALA A 80 9.47 -0.53 -7.39
N MET A 81 8.54 0.44 -7.27
CA MET A 81 7.28 0.24 -6.56
C MET A 81 6.39 -0.80 -7.25
N ILE A 82 6.31 -0.76 -8.59
CA ILE A 82 5.56 -1.75 -9.40
C ILE A 82 6.15 -3.14 -9.20
N TRP A 83 7.46 -3.33 -9.33
CA TRP A 83 8.09 -4.62 -9.12
C TRP A 83 7.92 -5.14 -7.68
N SER A 84 8.06 -4.27 -6.68
CA SER A 84 7.77 -4.63 -5.29
C SER A 84 6.33 -5.10 -5.09
N ALA A 85 5.36 -4.45 -5.76
CA ALA A 85 3.96 -4.83 -5.72
C ALA A 85 3.70 -6.17 -6.43
N ILE A 86 4.35 -6.40 -7.58
CA ILE A 86 4.25 -7.69 -8.31
C ILE A 86 4.77 -8.83 -7.43
N PHE A 87 5.96 -8.69 -6.83
CA PHE A 87 6.51 -9.71 -5.95
C PHE A 87 5.63 -9.94 -4.72
N PHE A 88 5.09 -8.87 -4.14
CA PHE A 88 4.13 -8.95 -3.04
C PHE A 88 2.89 -9.76 -3.42
N THR A 89 2.32 -9.51 -4.59
CA THR A 89 1.15 -10.23 -5.11
C THR A 89 1.46 -11.71 -5.37
N LEU A 90 2.60 -12.00 -6.00
CA LEU A 90 3.02 -13.38 -6.26
C LEU A 90 3.22 -14.20 -4.98
N MET A 91 3.74 -13.59 -3.91
CA MET A 91 3.91 -14.26 -2.62
C MET A 91 2.59 -14.64 -1.94
N HIS A 92 1.48 -13.99 -2.30
CA HIS A 92 0.16 -14.37 -1.79
C HIS A 92 -0.35 -15.70 -2.37
N GLY A 93 0.23 -16.20 -3.48
CA GLY A 93 -0.03 -17.52 -4.03
C GLY A 93 -1.48 -17.77 -4.48
N SER A 94 -2.31 -16.75 -4.58
CA SER A 94 -3.71 -16.83 -5.00
C SER A 94 -3.88 -16.24 -6.39
N PHE A 95 -4.62 -16.95 -7.25
CA PHE A 95 -5.07 -16.40 -8.53
C PHE A 95 -6.27 -15.46 -8.38
N PHE A 96 -6.97 -15.57 -7.25
CA PHE A 96 -8.02 -14.64 -6.88
C PHE A 96 -7.41 -13.46 -6.08
N ASN A 97 -8.04 -12.32 -6.14
CA ASN A 97 -7.60 -11.09 -5.49
C ASN A 97 -6.29 -10.49 -6.05
N ILE A 98 -5.83 -10.91 -7.24
CA ILE A 98 -4.64 -10.34 -7.89
C ILE A 98 -4.76 -8.81 -8.05
N PRO A 99 -5.87 -8.25 -8.59
CA PRO A 99 -5.98 -6.80 -8.76
C PRO A 99 -5.90 -6.04 -7.44
N SER A 100 -6.56 -6.54 -6.41
CA SER A 100 -6.60 -5.88 -5.10
C SER A 100 -5.25 -5.95 -4.36
N THR A 101 -4.58 -7.11 -4.39
CA THR A 101 -3.25 -7.28 -3.78
C THR A 101 -2.17 -6.47 -4.50
N LEU A 102 -2.27 -6.35 -5.84
CA LEU A 102 -1.35 -5.54 -6.64
C LEU A 102 -1.49 -4.05 -6.30
N VAL A 103 -2.72 -3.54 -6.23
CA VAL A 103 -2.99 -2.15 -5.82
C VAL A 103 -2.54 -1.92 -4.38
N ALA A 104 -2.87 -2.80 -3.45
CA ALA A 104 -2.42 -2.72 -2.07
C ALA A 104 -0.89 -2.69 -1.97
N GLY A 105 -0.22 -3.61 -2.68
CA GLY A 105 1.24 -3.68 -2.75
C GLY A 105 1.88 -2.39 -3.26
N PHE A 106 1.32 -1.80 -4.32
CA PHE A 106 1.80 -0.53 -4.86
C PHE A 106 1.57 0.65 -3.90
N VAL A 107 0.38 0.76 -3.32
CA VAL A 107 0.03 1.84 -2.38
C VAL A 107 0.91 1.79 -1.12
N LEU A 108 1.17 0.58 -0.58
CA LEU A 108 2.07 0.38 0.55
C LEU A 108 3.53 0.75 0.19
N ALA A 109 4.00 0.37 -1.01
CA ALA A 109 5.34 0.74 -1.48
C ALA A 109 5.47 2.26 -1.61
N ALA A 110 4.49 2.93 -2.20
CA ALA A 110 4.46 4.38 -2.32
C ALA A 110 4.38 5.06 -0.94
N ALA A 111 3.54 4.55 -0.03
CA ALA A 111 3.41 5.08 1.32
C ALA A 111 4.72 4.99 2.12
N SER A 112 5.38 3.84 2.11
CA SER A 112 6.69 3.64 2.74
C SER A 112 7.74 4.57 2.13
N TYR A 113 7.82 4.62 0.81
CA TYR A 113 8.81 5.42 0.11
C TYR A 113 8.64 6.91 0.39
N TYR A 114 7.45 7.47 0.12
CA TYR A 114 7.21 8.92 0.25
C TYR A 114 7.14 9.40 1.70
N SER A 115 6.80 8.55 2.66
CA SER A 115 6.91 8.89 4.08
C SER A 115 8.35 8.81 4.60
N GLY A 116 9.20 8.01 3.95
CA GLY A 116 10.55 7.67 4.42
C GLY A 116 10.52 6.70 5.61
N SER A 117 9.43 5.96 5.80
CA SER A 117 9.25 5.10 6.97
C SER A 117 8.45 3.83 6.63
N VAL A 118 9.04 2.68 6.86
CA VAL A 118 8.38 1.37 6.73
C VAL A 118 7.25 1.22 7.77
N TYR A 119 7.33 1.90 8.92
CA TYR A 119 6.27 1.86 9.93
C TYR A 119 4.92 2.38 9.41
N VAL A 120 4.94 3.32 8.46
CA VAL A 120 3.69 3.83 7.85
C VAL A 120 2.98 2.74 7.06
N SER A 121 3.71 1.98 6.26
CA SER A 121 3.13 0.85 5.53
C SER A 121 2.76 -0.31 6.46
N MET A 122 3.54 -0.60 7.51
CA MET A 122 3.19 -1.60 8.53
C MET A 122 1.85 -1.28 9.20
N ILE A 123 1.65 -0.05 9.65
CA ILE A 123 0.41 0.37 10.30
C ILE A 123 -0.77 0.29 9.31
N ALA A 124 -0.57 0.77 8.09
CA ALA A 124 -1.61 0.72 7.06
C ALA A 124 -2.00 -0.73 6.71
N HIS A 125 -1.02 -1.60 6.56
CA HIS A 125 -1.21 -3.02 6.28
C HIS A 125 -1.90 -3.73 7.46
N PHE A 126 -1.44 -3.49 8.67
CA PHE A 126 -2.08 -4.01 9.88
C PHE A 126 -3.55 -3.61 9.98
N LEU A 127 -3.88 -2.33 9.80
CA LEU A 127 -5.26 -1.85 9.83
C LEU A 127 -6.14 -2.52 8.76
N ASN A 128 -5.60 -2.70 7.55
CA ASN A 128 -6.29 -3.43 6.49
C ASN A 128 -6.59 -4.88 6.91
N ASN A 129 -5.59 -5.59 7.43
CA ASN A 129 -5.73 -6.99 7.81
C ASN A 129 -6.67 -7.18 9.01
N VAL A 130 -6.60 -6.29 10.01
CA VAL A 130 -7.54 -6.28 11.15
C VAL A 130 -8.97 -6.08 10.68
N LEU A 131 -9.22 -5.12 9.80
CA LEU A 131 -10.58 -4.89 9.31
C LEU A 131 -11.08 -6.08 8.49
N THR A 132 -10.24 -6.65 7.62
CA THR A 132 -10.59 -7.86 6.87
C THR A 132 -10.90 -9.03 7.80
N PHE A 133 -10.12 -9.20 8.86
CA PHE A 133 -10.35 -10.22 9.88
C PHE A 133 -11.68 -10.01 10.64
N VAL A 134 -11.95 -8.77 11.04
CA VAL A 134 -13.22 -8.41 11.71
C VAL A 134 -14.41 -8.67 10.80
N LEU A 135 -14.36 -8.20 9.55
CA LEU A 135 -15.42 -8.44 8.57
C LEU A 135 -15.65 -9.94 8.32
N TYR A 136 -14.58 -10.73 8.29
CA TYR A 136 -14.65 -12.17 8.17
C TYR A 136 -15.42 -12.81 9.33
N ILE A 137 -15.02 -12.53 10.60
CA ILE A 137 -15.68 -13.11 11.78
C ILE A 137 -17.17 -12.76 11.83
N TYR A 138 -17.53 -11.55 11.42
CA TYR A 138 -18.92 -11.09 11.45
C TYR A 138 -19.71 -11.40 10.17
N SER A 139 -19.06 -11.90 9.11
CA SER A 139 -19.72 -12.18 7.81
C SER A 139 -20.87 -13.16 7.90
N GLU A 140 -20.78 -14.16 8.78
CA GLU A 140 -21.86 -15.11 9.02
C GLU A 140 -23.07 -14.51 9.75
N ARG A 141 -22.86 -13.42 10.48
CA ARG A 141 -23.88 -12.73 11.29
C ARG A 141 -24.56 -11.58 10.55
N ILE A 142 -23.94 -11.09 9.50
CA ILE A 142 -24.42 -9.94 8.71
C ILE A 142 -24.83 -10.45 7.34
N SER A 143 -26.13 -10.43 7.03
CA SER A 143 -26.59 -10.68 5.67
C SER A 143 -26.19 -9.50 4.77
N PHE A 144 -25.18 -9.73 3.92
CA PHE A 144 -24.70 -8.72 2.98
C PHE A 144 -25.57 -8.59 1.72
N SER A 145 -26.62 -9.41 1.55
CA SER A 145 -27.45 -9.37 0.37
C SER A 145 -28.10 -7.97 0.18
N GLY A 146 -27.75 -7.31 -0.90
CA GLY A 146 -28.18 -5.93 -1.22
C GLY A 146 -27.45 -4.80 -0.46
N LEU A 147 -26.52 -5.14 0.46
CA LEU A 147 -25.67 -4.16 1.14
C LEU A 147 -24.44 -3.80 0.30
N GLU A 148 -23.96 -4.72 -0.54
CA GLU A 148 -22.73 -4.59 -1.32
C GLU A 148 -22.75 -3.36 -2.24
N THR A 149 -23.84 -3.16 -2.99
CA THR A 149 -23.99 -1.99 -3.88
C THR A 149 -24.06 -0.68 -3.11
N LYS A 150 -24.68 -0.68 -1.93
CA LYS A 150 -24.74 0.52 -1.06
C LYS A 150 -23.36 0.82 -0.47
N LEU A 151 -22.61 -0.21 -0.07
CA LEU A 151 -21.25 -0.05 0.42
C LEU A 151 -20.34 0.51 -0.69
N ILE A 152 -20.42 0.03 -1.92
CA ILE A 152 -19.65 0.55 -3.05
C ILE A 152 -19.95 2.02 -3.28
N ALA A 153 -21.21 2.44 -3.22
CA ALA A 153 -21.60 3.84 -3.38
C ALA A 153 -20.96 4.77 -2.32
N VAL A 154 -20.69 4.25 -1.12
CA VAL A 154 -19.97 4.99 -0.06
C VAL A 154 -18.45 4.89 -0.24
N LEU A 155 -17.95 3.73 -0.63
CA LEU A 155 -16.51 3.49 -0.73
C LEU A 155 -15.87 4.23 -1.91
N ILE A 156 -16.57 4.45 -3.02
CA ILE A 156 -16.02 5.21 -4.16
C ILE A 156 -15.70 6.67 -3.78
N PRO A 157 -16.60 7.48 -3.23
CA PRO A 157 -16.27 8.83 -2.78
C PRO A 157 -15.17 8.84 -1.71
N LEU A 158 -15.22 7.91 -0.77
CA LEU A 158 -14.21 7.78 0.27
C LEU A 158 -12.83 7.50 -0.32
N LEU A 159 -12.73 6.60 -1.30
CA LEU A 159 -11.51 6.31 -2.04
C LEU A 159 -10.98 7.56 -2.74
N LEU A 160 -11.82 8.27 -3.48
CA LEU A 160 -11.41 9.47 -4.23
C LEU A 160 -10.88 10.57 -3.31
N ILE A 161 -11.54 10.81 -2.19
CA ILE A 161 -11.11 11.80 -1.18
C ILE A 161 -9.74 11.40 -0.62
N ASN A 162 -9.55 10.13 -0.25
CA ASN A 162 -8.27 9.67 0.32
C ASN A 162 -7.15 9.63 -0.73
N VAL A 163 -7.43 9.29 -1.98
CA VAL A 163 -6.47 9.40 -3.09
C VAL A 163 -6.05 10.86 -3.28
N TYR A 164 -6.97 11.82 -3.22
CA TYR A 164 -6.63 13.24 -3.28
C TYR A 164 -5.66 13.66 -2.18
N PHE A 165 -5.90 13.29 -0.92
CA PHE A 165 -5.00 13.57 0.20
C PHE A 165 -3.65 12.87 0.04
N PHE A 166 -3.64 11.62 -0.41
CA PHE A 166 -2.42 10.85 -0.67
C PHE A 166 -1.55 11.52 -1.73
N LEU A 167 -2.14 11.87 -2.88
CA LEU A 167 -1.43 12.58 -3.96
C LEU A 167 -0.94 13.96 -3.52
N GLY A 168 -1.71 14.68 -2.71
CA GLY A 168 -1.30 15.94 -2.09
C GLY A 168 -0.04 15.77 -1.23
N PHE A 169 0.02 14.73 -0.40
CA PHE A 169 1.20 14.41 0.41
C PHE A 169 2.41 14.06 -0.48
N VAL A 170 2.23 13.17 -1.45
CA VAL A 170 3.29 12.75 -2.38
C VAL A 170 3.85 13.95 -3.14
N SER A 171 2.99 14.79 -3.71
CA SER A 171 3.42 16.00 -4.45
C SER A 171 4.15 17.00 -3.56
N GLY A 172 3.72 17.16 -2.31
CA GLY A 172 4.42 17.99 -1.32
C GLY A 172 5.83 17.48 -1.02
N ARG A 173 6.01 16.17 -0.90
CA ARG A 173 7.34 15.54 -0.71
C ARG A 173 8.23 15.71 -1.93
N LEU A 174 7.70 15.51 -3.13
CA LEU A 174 8.44 15.70 -4.38
C LEU A 174 8.93 17.15 -4.53
N ARG A 175 8.07 18.16 -4.26
CA ARG A 175 8.46 19.57 -4.30
C ARG A 175 9.60 19.88 -3.34
N LYS A 176 9.54 19.39 -2.09
CA LYS A 176 10.61 19.58 -1.11
C LYS A 176 11.94 18.97 -1.58
N ASN A 177 11.91 17.79 -2.16
CA ASN A 177 13.11 17.13 -2.69
C ASN A 177 13.73 17.93 -3.85
N VAL A 178 12.91 18.42 -4.79
CA VAL A 178 13.39 19.26 -5.89
C VAL A 178 14.00 20.57 -5.37
N GLN A 179 13.37 21.23 -4.40
CA GLN A 179 13.89 22.45 -3.81
C GLN A 179 15.21 22.23 -3.07
N SER A 180 15.36 21.12 -2.34
CA SER A 180 16.62 20.80 -1.64
C SER A 180 17.76 20.50 -2.62
N GLN A 181 17.47 19.77 -3.71
CA GLN A 181 18.47 19.54 -4.77
C GLN A 181 18.88 20.82 -5.46
N GLY A 182 17.94 21.72 -5.77
CA GLY A 182 18.25 23.04 -6.34
C GLY A 182 19.12 23.89 -5.42
N LYS A 183 18.88 23.87 -4.10
CA LYS A 183 19.75 24.56 -3.14
C LYS A 183 21.16 23.99 -3.13
N MET A 184 21.32 22.67 -3.06
CA MET A 184 22.65 22.01 -3.08
C MET A 184 23.41 22.31 -4.38
N TYR A 185 22.72 22.31 -5.52
CA TYR A 185 23.32 22.66 -6.81
C TYR A 185 23.87 24.11 -6.80
N ASN A 186 23.05 25.07 -6.34
CA ASN A 186 23.45 26.49 -6.29
C ASN A 186 24.60 26.72 -5.29
N GLU A 187 24.62 26.02 -4.16
CA GLU A 187 25.74 26.08 -3.20
C GLU A 187 27.02 25.48 -3.80
N GLY A 188 26.91 24.35 -4.47
CA GLY A 188 28.04 23.71 -5.16
C GLY A 188 28.63 24.64 -6.26
N GLU A 189 27.79 25.31 -7.03
CA GLU A 189 28.22 26.27 -8.06
C GLU A 189 28.95 27.46 -7.43
N LYS A 190 28.48 28.00 -6.29
CA LYS A 190 29.16 29.09 -5.58
C LYS A 190 30.54 28.66 -5.09
N ILE A 191 30.65 27.49 -4.46
CA ILE A 191 31.92 26.94 -3.98
C ILE A 191 32.90 26.75 -5.15
N TRP A 192 32.42 26.19 -6.25
CA TRP A 192 33.25 26.02 -7.45
C TRP A 192 33.78 27.31 -8.02
N LYS A 193 32.94 28.35 -8.13
CA LYS A 193 33.35 29.70 -8.60
C LYS A 193 34.40 30.34 -7.66
N GLN A 194 34.20 30.18 -6.37
CA GLN A 194 35.15 30.68 -5.37
C GLN A 194 36.54 30.03 -5.50
N GLN A 195 36.57 28.69 -5.62
CA GLN A 195 37.81 27.94 -5.83
C GLN A 195 38.53 28.32 -7.14
N GLN A 196 37.79 28.61 -8.20
CA GLN A 196 38.38 29.08 -9.47
C GLN A 196 39.02 30.46 -9.34
N GLN A 197 38.42 31.34 -8.54
CA GLN A 197 38.95 32.68 -8.28
C GLN A 197 40.23 32.60 -7.45
N GLU A 198 40.25 31.83 -6.38
CA GLU A 198 41.44 31.62 -5.56
C GLU A 198 42.63 31.01 -6.35
N ARG A 199 42.34 30.13 -7.35
CA ARG A 199 43.39 29.61 -8.25
C ARG A 199 43.97 30.62 -9.21
N LYS A 200 43.24 31.67 -9.56
CA LYS A 200 43.74 32.74 -10.45
C LYS A 200 44.57 33.78 -9.72
N GLU A 201 44.40 33.87 -8.42
CA GLU A 201 45.10 34.83 -7.55
C GLU A 201 46.43 34.28 -7.00
N ARG A 202 46.68 32.98 -7.18
CA ARG A 202 47.97 32.32 -6.93
C ARG A 202 48.83 32.27 -8.17
#